data_f82d30e3e3ea55397ef5977de203e934
#
_entry.id   f82d30e3e3ea55397ef5977de203e934
#
_cell.length_a   1.000
_cell.length_b   1.000
_cell.length_c   1.000
_cell.angle_alpha   90.00
_cell.angle_beta   90.00
_cell.angle_gamma   90.00
#
_symmetry.space_group_name_H-M   'P 1'
#
loop_
_entity.id
_entity.type
_entity.pdbx_description
1 polymer ?
#
loop_
_entity_poly.entity_id
_entity_poly.type
_entity_poly.pdbx_seq_one_letter_code
_entity_poly.pdbx_strand_id
1 'polypeptide(L)'
;MIQLDDLRRALRDIDPALSRFDPLPRIICLDDFDRGMCGWTQLVGNYEDTLDAMLPGYAQHSHAMLSTLPNWDFGSHGGVDGSYALKIATRPKKGAQNVAIKRLTFRKPGPIRLEAYFTFKPEASELQLSETDIRSFGFLYDLQIGDSSGPGDRVMPHLRFLNAQDGEHLQKWQFKRKTTPIKPIGTAGKTITHYHLSPDDWEDLPGAEQRLCYNEIPTKVNWHYLRFDFDLAAMQATRFQVNDRVFAMDGFDCIRIPAMKNLWCMLNLAFFAETDTDKRAFAYLDSVCLSGDF
;
A
#
# COMPACT_ATOMS: atom_id res chain seq x y z
N MET A 1 -2.17 -40.79 -6.29
CA MET A 1 -2.99 -39.90 -5.41
C MET A 1 -2.43 -38.52 -5.58
N ILE A 2 -3.21 -37.61 -6.17
CA ILE A 2 -2.79 -36.19 -6.34
C ILE A 2 -2.71 -35.58 -4.94
N GLN A 3 -1.57 -35.01 -4.61
CA GLN A 3 -1.44 -34.29 -3.36
C GLN A 3 -2.28 -33.01 -3.39
N LEU A 4 -2.80 -32.59 -2.24
CA LEU A 4 -3.65 -31.38 -2.15
C LEU A 4 -2.96 -30.12 -2.69
N ASP A 5 -1.65 -30.04 -2.51
CA ASP A 5 -0.85 -28.91 -3.00
C ASP A 5 -0.68 -28.93 -4.53
N ASP A 6 -0.61 -30.12 -5.14
CA ASP A 6 -0.60 -30.22 -6.61
C ASP A 6 -1.94 -29.81 -7.21
N LEU A 7 -3.05 -30.18 -6.55
CA LEU A 7 -4.38 -29.74 -6.98
C LEU A 7 -4.55 -28.22 -6.87
N ARG A 8 -4.09 -27.63 -5.76
CA ARG A 8 -4.13 -26.17 -5.58
C ARG A 8 -3.29 -25.44 -6.62
N ARG A 9 -2.11 -25.99 -6.94
CA ARG A 9 -1.25 -25.44 -8.00
C ARG A 9 -1.97 -25.48 -9.35
N ALA A 10 -2.52 -26.63 -9.70
CA ALA A 10 -3.27 -26.77 -10.95
C ALA A 10 -4.49 -25.82 -11.04
N LEU A 11 -5.20 -25.62 -9.93
CA LEU A 11 -6.33 -24.67 -9.89
C LEU A 11 -5.87 -23.23 -10.09
N ARG A 12 -4.70 -22.81 -9.54
CA ARG A 12 -4.13 -21.49 -9.80
C ARG A 12 -3.73 -21.32 -11.26
N ASP A 13 -3.14 -22.35 -11.85
CA ASP A 13 -2.72 -22.30 -13.25
C ASP A 13 -3.91 -22.22 -14.24
N ILE A 14 -5.08 -22.66 -13.82
CA ILE A 14 -6.31 -22.61 -14.61
C ILE A 14 -7.02 -21.25 -14.44
N ASP A 15 -6.85 -20.56 -13.31
CA ASP A 15 -7.50 -19.28 -13.06
C ASP A 15 -6.75 -18.13 -13.76
N PRO A 16 -7.34 -17.51 -14.82
CA PRO A 16 -6.67 -16.41 -15.53
C PRO A 16 -6.29 -15.24 -14.63
N ALA A 17 -7.08 -14.96 -13.59
CA ALA A 17 -6.81 -13.87 -12.66
C ALA A 17 -5.56 -14.12 -11.82
N LEU A 18 -5.18 -15.38 -11.60
CA LEU A 18 -3.98 -15.77 -10.86
C LEU A 18 -2.76 -16.00 -11.76
N SER A 19 -2.94 -16.15 -13.07
CA SER A 19 -1.88 -16.52 -14.01
C SER A 19 -0.72 -15.50 -14.07
N ARG A 20 -0.97 -14.25 -13.68
CA ARG A 20 0.01 -13.17 -13.64
C ARG A 20 0.81 -13.10 -12.33
N PHE A 21 0.46 -13.91 -11.34
CA PHE A 21 1.07 -13.94 -10.02
C PHE A 21 1.84 -15.24 -9.78
N ASP A 22 2.75 -15.19 -8.81
CA ASP A 22 3.44 -16.35 -8.24
C ASP A 22 3.07 -16.52 -6.76
N PRO A 23 1.78 -16.78 -6.44
CA PRO A 23 1.32 -16.78 -5.07
C PRO A 23 1.84 -17.98 -4.27
N LEU A 24 1.94 -17.80 -2.96
CA LEU A 24 2.12 -18.89 -2.01
C LEU A 24 0.89 -19.82 -2.00
N PRO A 25 0.96 -21.04 -1.43
CA PRO A 25 -0.08 -22.06 -1.54
C PRO A 25 -1.49 -21.63 -1.17
N ARG A 26 -1.65 -20.67 -0.27
CA ARG A 26 -2.95 -20.18 0.18
C ARG A 26 -3.17 -18.75 -0.25
N ILE A 27 -4.20 -18.51 -1.02
CA ILE A 27 -4.69 -17.16 -1.31
C ILE A 27 -5.46 -16.66 -0.09
N ILE A 28 -5.01 -15.55 0.49
CA ILE A 28 -5.69 -14.84 1.59
C ILE A 28 -6.74 -13.91 1.01
N CYS A 29 -6.34 -13.13 0.00
CA CYS A 29 -7.28 -12.35 -0.82
C CYS A 29 -6.72 -12.15 -2.23
N LEU A 30 -7.63 -12.03 -3.18
CA LEU A 30 -7.38 -11.62 -4.56
C LEU A 30 -8.44 -10.59 -4.92
N ASP A 31 -8.03 -9.38 -5.16
CA ASP A 31 -8.91 -8.26 -5.45
C ASP A 31 -8.57 -7.67 -6.81
N ASP A 32 -9.44 -7.91 -7.77
CA ASP A 32 -9.38 -7.38 -9.13
C ASP A 32 -10.19 -6.08 -9.29
N PHE A 33 -10.94 -5.72 -8.26
CA PHE A 33 -11.82 -4.55 -8.17
C PHE A 33 -13.02 -4.55 -9.14
N ASP A 34 -13.14 -5.48 -10.03
CA ASP A 34 -14.31 -5.61 -10.93
C ASP A 34 -15.60 -5.96 -10.20
N ARG A 35 -15.48 -6.51 -8.99
CA ARG A 35 -16.61 -6.85 -8.10
C ARG A 35 -16.87 -5.81 -7.02
N GLY A 36 -16.24 -4.66 -7.10
CA GLY A 36 -16.41 -3.57 -6.14
C GLY A 36 -15.16 -3.32 -5.30
N MET A 37 -15.32 -2.62 -4.20
CA MET A 37 -14.21 -2.21 -3.30
C MET A 37 -13.57 -3.38 -2.55
N CYS A 38 -14.12 -4.58 -2.58
CA CYS A 38 -13.57 -5.79 -1.99
C CYS A 38 -13.10 -5.64 -0.52
N GLY A 39 -13.75 -4.76 0.24
CA GLY A 39 -13.41 -4.48 1.63
C GLY A 39 -12.27 -3.49 1.84
N TRP A 40 -11.77 -2.88 0.80
CA TRP A 40 -10.87 -1.73 0.91
C TRP A 40 -11.64 -0.49 1.36
N THR A 41 -11.10 0.20 2.32
CA THR A 41 -11.72 1.39 2.91
C THR A 41 -10.69 2.48 3.11
N GLN A 42 -11.15 3.68 3.40
CA GLN A 42 -10.31 4.74 3.93
C GLN A 42 -9.63 4.27 5.22
N LEU A 43 -8.47 4.83 5.54
CA LEU A 43 -7.84 4.64 6.85
C LEU A 43 -8.74 5.24 7.94
N VAL A 44 -9.58 4.42 8.51
CA VAL A 44 -10.41 4.74 9.67
C VAL A 44 -9.98 3.83 10.80
N GLY A 45 -9.49 4.41 11.90
CA GLY A 45 -9.25 3.66 13.13
C GLY A 45 -10.55 3.29 13.84
N ASN A 46 -10.44 2.70 15.01
CA ASN A 46 -11.57 2.53 15.93
C ASN A 46 -11.84 3.85 16.65
N TYR A 47 -12.20 4.87 15.90
CA TYR A 47 -12.41 6.23 16.39
C TYR A 47 -13.90 6.48 16.61
N GLU A 48 -14.19 7.26 17.62
CA GLU A 48 -15.57 7.68 17.91
C GLU A 48 -16.01 8.85 17.02
N ASP A 49 -15.03 9.53 16.39
CA ASP A 49 -15.23 10.71 15.54
C ASP A 49 -14.59 10.56 14.15
N THR A 50 -14.87 11.52 13.28
CA THR A 50 -14.24 11.59 11.96
C THR A 50 -12.75 11.93 12.07
N LEU A 51 -11.94 11.51 11.09
CA LEU A 51 -10.54 11.90 11.03
C LEU A 51 -10.34 13.42 11.00
N ASP A 52 -11.26 14.14 10.39
CA ASP A 52 -11.23 15.60 10.32
C ASP A 52 -11.31 16.27 11.68
N ALA A 53 -12.15 15.72 12.58
CA ALA A 53 -12.27 16.21 13.95
C ALA A 53 -11.06 15.86 14.82
N MET A 54 -10.47 14.68 14.58
CA MET A 54 -9.37 14.16 15.40
C MET A 54 -8.02 14.70 14.98
N LEU A 55 -7.85 14.95 13.68
CA LEU A 55 -6.61 15.33 13.03
C LEU A 55 -6.91 16.41 12.01
N PRO A 56 -7.01 17.69 12.38
CA PRO A 56 -7.29 18.77 11.43
C PRO A 56 -6.33 18.82 10.24
N GLY A 57 -5.10 18.33 10.39
CA GLY A 57 -4.14 18.16 9.29
C GLY A 57 -4.52 17.01 8.34
N TYR A 58 -5.38 16.09 8.75
CA TYR A 58 -5.92 14.97 7.98
C TYR A 58 -7.32 15.22 7.41
N ALA A 59 -7.91 16.38 7.67
CA ALA A 59 -9.07 16.88 6.94
C ALA A 59 -8.88 16.87 5.41
N GLN A 60 -7.74 16.42 4.97
CA GLN A 60 -7.24 16.38 3.61
C GLN A 60 -7.23 14.97 3.00
N HIS A 61 -7.55 13.95 3.78
CA HIS A 61 -7.75 12.62 3.22
C HIS A 61 -9.03 12.59 2.38
N SER A 62 -8.92 12.00 1.21
CA SER A 62 -10.07 11.64 0.40
C SER A 62 -10.30 10.13 0.47
N HIS A 63 -11.51 9.68 0.19
CA HIS A 63 -11.80 8.26 0.15
C HIS A 63 -11.16 7.62 -1.08
N ALA A 64 -10.61 6.43 -0.91
CA ALA A 64 -10.31 5.56 -2.04
C ALA A 64 -11.62 5.19 -2.74
N MET A 65 -11.60 5.10 -4.07
CA MET A 65 -12.78 4.84 -4.89
C MET A 65 -12.44 3.93 -6.05
N LEU A 66 -13.44 3.32 -6.64
CA LEU A 66 -13.28 2.63 -7.91
C LEU A 66 -13.16 3.64 -9.05
N SER A 67 -12.32 3.31 -10.02
CA SER A 67 -12.17 4.08 -11.24
C SER A 67 -12.02 3.14 -12.42
N THR A 68 -12.76 3.41 -13.48
CA THR A 68 -12.57 2.73 -14.77
C THR A 68 -11.35 3.26 -15.52
N LEU A 69 -10.72 4.30 -14.98
CA LEU A 69 -9.70 5.07 -15.68
C LEU A 69 -8.49 5.33 -14.81
N PRO A 70 -7.41 4.56 -14.97
CA PRO A 70 -6.09 5.04 -14.63
C PRO A 70 -5.74 6.32 -15.41
N ASN A 71 -6.34 6.47 -16.58
CA ASN A 71 -6.31 7.64 -17.46
C ASN A 71 -7.68 8.30 -17.48
N TRP A 72 -7.94 9.01 -16.48
CA TRP A 72 -9.23 9.60 -16.19
C TRP A 72 -9.84 10.52 -17.27
N ASP A 73 -9.07 10.88 -18.29
CA ASP A 73 -9.57 11.82 -19.30
C ASP A 73 -10.19 11.17 -20.54
N PHE A 74 -9.70 9.99 -20.96
CA PHE A 74 -10.11 9.39 -22.24
C PHE A 74 -10.07 7.87 -22.30
N GLY A 75 -9.70 7.19 -21.24
CA GLY A 75 -9.45 5.76 -21.29
C GLY A 75 -10.70 4.91 -21.20
N SER A 76 -10.71 3.81 -21.89
CA SER A 76 -11.75 2.80 -21.81
C SER A 76 -11.40 1.62 -20.90
N HIS A 77 -10.20 1.62 -20.30
CA HIS A 77 -9.72 0.48 -19.52
C HIS A 77 -9.19 0.93 -18.18
N GLY A 78 -9.84 0.46 -17.12
CA GLY A 78 -9.49 0.79 -15.74
C GLY A 78 -8.40 -0.07 -15.16
N GLY A 79 -8.34 -1.33 -15.51
CA GLY A 79 -7.48 -2.32 -14.91
C GLY A 79 -6.46 -2.94 -15.85
N VAL A 80 -5.68 -3.89 -15.34
CA VAL A 80 -4.74 -4.71 -16.10
C VAL A 80 -5.50 -5.66 -17.02
N ASP A 81 -6.55 -6.30 -16.53
CA ASP A 81 -7.42 -7.19 -17.28
C ASP A 81 -8.89 -6.84 -17.14
N GLY A 82 -9.26 -6.08 -16.14
CA GLY A 82 -10.63 -5.74 -15.81
C GLY A 82 -11.02 -4.34 -16.23
N SER A 83 -12.21 -3.94 -15.79
CA SER A 83 -12.76 -2.62 -16.07
C SER A 83 -12.46 -1.60 -14.98
N TYR A 84 -12.15 -2.05 -13.76
CA TYR A 84 -11.98 -1.18 -12.60
C TYR A 84 -10.62 -1.35 -11.96
N ALA A 85 -10.12 -0.26 -11.40
CA ALA A 85 -8.98 -0.22 -10.50
C ALA A 85 -9.34 0.56 -9.23
N LEU A 86 -8.66 0.28 -8.13
CA LEU A 86 -8.76 1.08 -6.92
C LEU A 86 -7.98 2.37 -7.11
N LYS A 87 -8.67 3.51 -7.09
CA LYS A 87 -8.07 4.85 -7.18
C LYS A 87 -7.84 5.43 -5.79
N ILE A 88 -6.59 5.81 -5.53
CA ILE A 88 -6.16 6.52 -4.33
C ILE A 88 -5.76 7.93 -4.79
N ALA A 89 -6.62 8.91 -4.53
CA ALA A 89 -6.44 10.30 -4.97
C ALA A 89 -6.22 11.20 -3.76
N THR A 90 -5.15 11.99 -3.77
CA THR A 90 -4.93 13.00 -2.73
C THR A 90 -5.87 14.19 -2.91
N ARG A 91 -6.03 14.99 -1.86
CA ARG A 91 -6.57 16.34 -2.00
C ARG A 91 -5.51 17.25 -2.63
N PRO A 92 -5.90 18.35 -3.33
CA PRO A 92 -4.98 19.28 -3.99
C PRO A 92 -4.35 20.24 -2.96
N LYS A 93 -3.48 19.70 -2.11
CA LYS A 93 -2.73 20.46 -1.13
C LYS A 93 -1.40 19.78 -0.84
N LYS A 94 -0.31 20.52 -0.93
CA LYS A 94 1.05 20.03 -0.68
C LYS A 94 1.14 19.24 0.61
N GLY A 95 1.71 18.04 0.53
CA GLY A 95 1.83 17.09 1.63
C GLY A 95 0.55 16.33 1.96
N ALA A 96 -0.55 16.54 1.20
CA ALA A 96 -1.76 15.74 1.40
C ALA A 96 -1.52 14.28 1.03
N GLN A 97 -2.05 13.39 1.88
CA GLN A 97 -1.95 11.95 1.73
C GLN A 97 -3.35 11.34 1.67
N ASN A 98 -3.51 10.28 0.89
CA ASN A 98 -4.69 9.41 0.94
C ASN A 98 -4.27 7.97 1.13
N VAL A 99 -5.03 7.21 1.90
CA VAL A 99 -4.72 5.83 2.31
C VAL A 99 -5.92 4.94 2.08
N ALA A 100 -5.72 3.85 1.37
CA ALA A 100 -6.66 2.75 1.28
C ALA A 100 -6.16 1.59 2.13
N ILE A 101 -6.99 1.05 3.01
CA ILE A 101 -6.65 -0.05 3.90
C ILE A 101 -7.60 -1.23 3.72
N LYS A 102 -7.03 -2.42 3.72
CA LYS A 102 -7.75 -3.68 3.83
C LYS A 102 -7.41 -4.35 5.16
N ARG A 103 -8.43 -4.61 5.96
CA ARG A 103 -8.28 -5.27 7.26
C ARG A 103 -8.46 -6.76 7.10
N LEU A 104 -7.42 -7.50 7.47
CA LEU A 104 -7.35 -8.95 7.34
C LEU A 104 -6.88 -9.56 8.66
N THR A 105 -6.99 -10.89 8.72
CA THR A 105 -6.41 -11.71 9.77
C THR A 105 -5.68 -12.89 9.13
N PHE A 106 -4.69 -13.41 9.82
CA PHE A 106 -4.03 -14.66 9.45
C PHE A 106 -4.36 -15.78 10.46
N ARG A 107 -4.15 -17.02 10.07
CA ARG A 107 -4.48 -18.19 10.94
C ARG A 107 -3.28 -18.68 11.74
N LYS A 108 -2.10 -18.62 11.13
CA LYS A 108 -0.84 -19.01 11.72
C LYS A 108 0.26 -18.08 11.25
N PRO A 109 1.28 -17.79 12.07
CA PRO A 109 2.47 -17.11 11.61
C PRO A 109 3.21 -17.97 10.57
N GLY A 110 3.70 -17.36 9.53
CA GLY A 110 4.45 -17.99 8.45
C GLY A 110 4.73 -17.02 7.32
N PRO A 111 5.33 -17.47 6.21
CA PRO A 111 5.55 -16.64 5.06
C PRO A 111 4.26 -16.08 4.45
N ILE A 112 4.26 -14.80 4.13
CA ILE A 112 3.23 -14.14 3.32
C ILE A 112 3.86 -13.44 2.14
N ARG A 113 3.09 -13.29 1.06
CA ARG A 113 3.48 -12.60 -0.16
C ARG A 113 2.37 -11.68 -0.60
N LEU A 114 2.72 -10.41 -0.75
CA LEU A 114 1.94 -9.42 -1.46
C LEU A 114 2.43 -9.33 -2.90
N GLU A 115 1.52 -9.40 -3.83
CA GLU A 115 1.75 -9.09 -5.23
C GLU A 115 0.66 -8.11 -5.68
N ALA A 116 1.05 -7.09 -6.41
CA ALA A 116 0.10 -6.09 -6.89
C ALA A 116 0.56 -5.48 -8.21
N TYR A 117 -0.39 -5.05 -9.02
CA TYR A 117 -0.14 -4.14 -10.12
C TYR A 117 -0.56 -2.74 -9.72
N PHE A 118 0.27 -1.78 -10.01
CA PHE A 118 0.00 -0.38 -9.73
C PHE A 118 0.42 0.53 -10.87
N THR A 119 -0.20 1.67 -10.92
CA THR A 119 0.22 2.79 -11.75
C THR A 119 -0.03 4.11 -11.02
N PHE A 120 0.53 5.21 -11.49
CA PHE A 120 0.37 6.52 -10.89
C PHE A 120 0.36 7.61 -11.95
N LYS A 121 -0.22 8.75 -11.62
CA LYS A 121 -0.20 9.94 -12.48
C LYS A 121 -0.44 11.22 -11.68
N PRO A 122 0.10 12.37 -12.14
CA PRO A 122 -0.27 13.68 -11.63
C PRO A 122 -1.67 14.07 -12.12
N GLU A 123 -2.25 15.08 -11.50
CA GLU A 123 -3.46 15.71 -12.00
C GLU A 123 -3.15 16.47 -13.29
N ALA A 124 -3.90 16.16 -14.34
CA ALA A 124 -3.84 16.95 -15.57
C ALA A 124 -4.46 18.32 -15.30
N SER A 125 -3.69 19.39 -15.48
CA SER A 125 -4.21 20.76 -15.51
C SER A 125 -3.98 21.36 -16.87
N GLU A 126 -5.06 21.69 -17.53
CA GLU A 126 -5.19 22.46 -18.77
C GLU A 126 -4.20 22.22 -19.91
N LEU A 127 -3.05 21.68 -19.76
CA LEU A 127 -2.08 21.37 -20.81
C LEU A 127 -0.71 20.93 -20.25
N GLN A 128 -0.53 20.89 -18.93
CA GLN A 128 0.75 20.53 -18.35
C GLN A 128 0.59 19.45 -17.28
N LEU A 129 1.14 18.28 -17.57
CA LEU A 129 1.43 17.29 -16.58
C LEU A 129 2.78 17.61 -15.95
N SER A 130 2.82 17.74 -14.64
CA SER A 130 4.08 17.85 -13.92
C SER A 130 4.30 16.56 -13.13
N GLU A 131 5.25 15.78 -13.56
CA GLU A 131 5.60 14.52 -12.87
C GLU A 131 6.07 14.75 -11.43
N THR A 132 6.57 15.93 -11.12
CA THR A 132 6.99 16.30 -9.77
C THR A 132 5.82 16.66 -8.84
N ASP A 133 4.59 16.71 -9.34
CA ASP A 133 3.41 16.88 -8.50
C ASP A 133 3.17 15.63 -7.61
N ILE A 134 3.61 14.46 -8.04
CA ILE A 134 3.51 13.24 -7.27
C ILE A 134 4.73 13.15 -6.35
N ARG A 135 4.51 13.23 -5.03
CA ARG A 135 5.57 13.03 -4.07
C ARG A 135 5.93 11.57 -3.91
N SER A 136 4.97 10.77 -3.50
CA SER A 136 5.22 9.37 -3.27
C SER A 136 3.96 8.53 -3.40
N PHE A 137 4.18 7.24 -3.61
CA PHE A 137 3.20 6.22 -3.30
C PHE A 137 3.90 5.08 -2.57
N GLY A 138 3.14 4.31 -1.79
CA GLY A 138 3.74 3.21 -1.05
C GLY A 138 2.71 2.30 -0.42
N PHE A 139 3.23 1.36 0.35
CA PHE A 139 2.39 0.42 1.10
C PHE A 139 2.99 0.14 2.48
N LEU A 140 2.15 -0.38 3.33
CA LEU A 140 2.54 -0.84 4.66
C LEU A 140 1.71 -2.05 5.08
N TYR A 141 2.30 -2.86 5.94
CA TYR A 141 1.55 -3.75 6.80
C TYR A 141 1.43 -3.19 8.21
N ASP A 142 0.37 -3.56 8.88
CA ASP A 142 0.20 -3.38 10.32
C ASP A 142 -0.11 -4.75 10.92
N LEU A 143 0.89 -5.34 11.56
CA LEU A 143 0.96 -6.74 11.92
C LEU A 143 1.01 -6.91 13.44
N GLN A 144 0.21 -7.85 13.96
CA GLN A 144 0.29 -8.26 15.35
C GLN A 144 -0.11 -9.74 15.50
N ILE A 145 0.77 -10.55 16.09
CA ILE A 145 0.51 -11.98 16.28
C ILE A 145 -0.47 -12.20 17.43
N GLY A 146 -0.19 -11.64 18.58
CA GLY A 146 -0.96 -11.89 19.80
C GLY A 146 -1.13 -10.65 20.64
N ASP A 147 -1.95 -10.77 21.67
CA ASP A 147 -2.13 -9.75 22.70
C ASP A 147 -0.97 -9.82 23.69
N SER A 148 0.12 -9.18 23.33
CA SER A 148 1.29 -9.09 24.18
C SER A 148 1.36 -7.70 24.84
N SER A 149 1.93 -7.64 26.02
CA SER A 149 2.23 -6.39 26.72
C SER A 149 3.66 -5.90 26.49
N GLY A 150 4.42 -6.59 25.63
CA GLY A 150 5.80 -6.26 25.33
C GLY A 150 5.92 -5.10 24.33
N PRO A 151 6.97 -4.28 24.46
CA PRO A 151 7.31 -3.34 23.41
C PRO A 151 7.78 -4.10 22.17
N GLY A 152 7.31 -3.70 20.99
CA GLY A 152 7.75 -4.28 19.73
C GLY A 152 6.97 -5.47 19.22
N ASP A 153 5.84 -5.80 19.84
CA ASP A 153 5.00 -6.92 19.42
C ASP A 153 4.05 -6.60 18.27
N ARG A 154 3.88 -5.33 17.93
CA ARG A 154 3.21 -4.87 16.72
C ARG A 154 4.24 -4.32 15.75
N VAL A 155 4.26 -4.84 14.55
CA VAL A 155 5.29 -4.57 13.54
C VAL A 155 4.68 -3.95 12.31
N MET A 156 5.31 -2.90 11.79
CA MET A 156 4.77 -2.13 10.67
C MET A 156 5.85 -1.92 9.61
N PRO A 157 6.09 -2.89 8.71
CA PRO A 157 6.94 -2.63 7.55
C PRO A 157 6.29 -1.56 6.66
N HIS A 158 7.06 -0.50 6.37
CA HIS A 158 6.66 0.61 5.52
C HIS A 158 7.65 0.76 4.38
N LEU A 159 7.14 0.78 3.16
CA LEU A 159 7.91 1.07 1.95
C LEU A 159 7.20 2.12 1.12
N ARG A 160 7.99 3.00 0.49
CA ARG A 160 7.47 3.94 -0.51
C ARG A 160 8.42 4.14 -1.66
N PHE A 161 7.87 4.45 -2.80
CA PHE A 161 8.57 5.06 -3.91
C PHE A 161 8.48 6.58 -3.76
N LEU A 162 9.60 7.21 -3.47
CA LEU A 162 9.72 8.67 -3.47
C LEU A 162 10.01 9.13 -4.89
N ASN A 163 8.98 9.63 -5.57
CA ASN A 163 9.10 10.10 -6.94
C ASN A 163 9.74 11.49 -7.03
N ALA A 164 9.21 12.43 -6.26
CA ALA A 164 9.69 13.80 -6.23
C ALA A 164 9.57 14.43 -4.84
N GLN A 165 10.36 15.47 -4.61
CA GLN A 165 10.26 16.30 -3.43
C GLN A 165 10.71 17.72 -3.77
N ASP A 166 9.89 18.70 -3.40
CA ASP A 166 10.14 20.12 -3.62
C ASP A 166 10.45 20.47 -5.09
N GLY A 167 9.79 19.77 -6.02
CA GLY A 167 9.91 19.95 -7.45
C GLY A 167 11.07 19.22 -8.11
N GLU A 168 11.85 18.45 -7.35
CA GLU A 168 12.98 17.68 -7.86
C GLU A 168 12.63 16.18 -7.93
N HIS A 169 12.99 15.52 -9.04
CA HIS A 169 12.89 14.08 -9.18
C HIS A 169 13.92 13.35 -8.34
N LEU A 170 13.46 12.39 -7.54
CA LEU A 170 14.31 11.54 -6.71
C LEU A 170 14.26 10.07 -7.14
N GLN A 171 13.09 9.58 -7.49
CA GLN A 171 12.84 8.26 -8.10
C GLN A 171 13.54 7.09 -7.40
N LYS A 172 13.28 6.93 -6.12
CA LYS A 172 13.94 5.94 -5.28
C LYS A 172 12.99 5.29 -4.28
N TRP A 173 13.34 4.07 -3.86
CA TRP A 173 12.61 3.34 -2.84
C TRP A 173 13.17 3.64 -1.44
N GLN A 174 12.25 3.83 -0.50
CA GLN A 174 12.54 4.11 0.90
C GLN A 174 11.76 3.19 1.83
N PHE A 175 12.27 3.02 3.04
CA PHE A 175 11.62 2.28 4.12
C PHE A 175 11.74 3.02 5.45
N LYS A 176 11.08 2.50 6.50
CA LYS A 176 11.19 3.03 7.86
C LYS A 176 11.62 1.97 8.85
N ARG A 177 12.63 2.27 9.65
CA ARG A 177 13.01 1.47 10.85
C ARG A 177 12.30 1.95 12.10
N LYS A 178 12.01 3.22 12.18
CA LYS A 178 11.38 3.90 13.32
C LYS A 178 10.29 4.85 12.82
N THR A 179 9.50 5.34 13.72
CA THR A 179 8.48 6.34 13.42
C THR A 179 8.37 7.33 14.56
N THR A 180 8.21 8.60 14.22
CA THR A 180 7.84 9.64 15.16
C THR A 180 6.32 9.61 15.36
N PRO A 181 5.82 9.24 16.54
CA PRO A 181 4.37 9.13 16.73
C PRO A 181 3.71 10.50 16.70
N ILE A 182 2.61 10.59 15.96
CA ILE A 182 1.77 11.77 15.93
C ILE A 182 0.69 11.60 17.01
N LYS A 183 0.65 12.56 17.94
CA LYS A 183 -0.38 12.60 18.99
C LYS A 183 -1.38 13.71 18.68
N PRO A 184 -2.48 13.39 18.05
CA PRO A 184 -3.54 14.37 17.84
C PRO A 184 -4.22 14.74 19.15
N ILE A 185 -4.74 15.93 19.20
CA ILE A 185 -5.68 16.32 20.27
C ILE A 185 -6.99 15.59 19.94
N GLY A 186 -7.28 14.53 20.70
CA GLY A 186 -8.53 13.79 20.54
C GLY A 186 -9.73 14.59 21.03
N THR A 187 -10.85 14.42 20.39
CA THR A 187 -12.16 14.83 20.95
C THR A 187 -12.49 13.95 22.15
N ALA A 188 -13.26 14.47 23.06
CA ALA A 188 -13.65 13.78 24.31
C ALA A 188 -12.50 13.36 25.25
N GLY A 189 -11.36 14.06 25.22
CA GLY A 189 -10.25 13.83 26.15
C GLY A 189 -9.43 12.57 25.90
N LYS A 190 -9.66 11.84 24.81
CA LYS A 190 -8.86 10.69 24.41
C LYS A 190 -7.80 11.11 23.40
N THR A 191 -6.55 10.82 23.69
CA THR A 191 -5.43 11.01 22.76
C THR A 191 -5.10 9.67 22.11
N ILE A 192 -5.21 9.61 20.80
CA ILE A 192 -4.82 8.44 20.01
C ILE A 192 -3.46 8.71 19.37
N THR A 193 -2.56 7.75 19.50
CA THR A 193 -1.23 7.84 18.90
C THR A 193 -1.24 7.15 17.54
N HIS A 194 -0.86 7.89 16.49
CA HIS A 194 -0.70 7.36 15.14
C HIS A 194 0.78 7.16 14.83
N TYR A 195 1.13 5.96 14.37
CA TYR A 195 2.50 5.58 14.05
C TYR A 195 2.75 5.53 12.55
N HIS A 196 1.72 5.27 11.77
CA HIS A 196 1.82 4.98 10.34
C HIS A 196 1.70 6.22 9.44
N LEU A 197 1.34 7.37 9.99
CA LEU A 197 1.10 8.59 9.21
C LEU A 197 2.23 9.63 9.31
N SER A 198 3.30 9.33 10.07
CA SER A 198 4.43 10.26 10.20
C SER A 198 5.09 10.49 8.85
N PRO A 199 5.32 11.74 8.44
CA PRO A 199 6.05 12.08 7.21
C PRO A 199 7.56 11.82 7.33
N ASP A 200 8.06 11.71 8.56
CA ASP A 200 9.49 11.65 8.87
C ASP A 200 10.03 10.21 8.91
N ASP A 201 11.32 10.10 9.19
CA ASP A 201 12.03 8.83 9.45
C ASP A 201 12.15 7.88 8.25
N TRP A 202 12.11 8.38 7.03
CA TRP A 202 12.34 7.59 5.84
C TRP A 202 13.84 7.44 5.55
N GLU A 203 14.26 6.23 5.21
CA GLU A 203 15.63 5.88 4.84
C GLU A 203 15.63 5.24 3.43
N ASP A 204 16.66 5.53 2.64
CA ASP A 204 16.81 4.94 1.32
C ASP A 204 17.15 3.44 1.43
N LEU A 205 16.53 2.61 0.60
CA LEU A 205 16.95 1.21 0.43
C LEU A 205 18.34 1.16 -0.21
N PRO A 206 19.15 0.13 0.09
CA PRO A 206 20.38 -0.10 -0.66
C PRO A 206 20.09 -0.23 -2.16
N GLY A 207 20.76 0.56 -2.97
CA GLY A 207 20.51 0.62 -4.41
C GLY A 207 19.10 1.10 -4.75
N ALA A 208 18.56 2.04 -4.01
CA ALA A 208 17.17 2.49 -4.04
C ALA A 208 16.66 3.03 -5.38
N GLU A 209 17.54 3.57 -6.21
CA GLU A 209 17.16 4.28 -7.42
C GLU A 209 16.47 3.37 -8.44
N GLN A 210 15.31 3.76 -8.88
CA GLN A 210 14.57 3.09 -9.95
C GLN A 210 13.70 4.10 -10.68
N ARG A 211 13.80 4.14 -12.00
CA ARG A 211 12.90 4.93 -12.83
C ARG A 211 11.62 4.15 -13.09
N LEU A 212 10.49 4.74 -12.74
CA LEU A 212 9.17 4.23 -13.06
C LEU A 212 8.44 5.21 -13.97
N CYS A 213 7.86 4.69 -15.03
CA CYS A 213 7.02 5.48 -15.92
C CYS A 213 5.66 5.72 -15.27
N TYR A 214 5.17 6.93 -15.30
CA TYR A 214 3.79 7.24 -14.94
C TYR A 214 2.89 7.31 -16.19
N ASN A 215 1.59 7.42 -15.98
CA ASN A 215 0.64 7.53 -17.08
C ASN A 215 0.62 8.98 -17.60
N GLU A 216 1.39 9.24 -18.65
CA GLU A 216 1.54 10.55 -19.25
C GLU A 216 0.34 10.95 -20.10
N ILE A 217 -0.15 10.01 -20.88
CA ILE A 217 -1.23 10.23 -21.85
C ILE A 217 -2.31 9.15 -21.70
N PRO A 218 -3.55 9.46 -22.11
CA PRO A 218 -4.69 8.55 -21.95
C PRO A 218 -4.53 7.19 -22.62
N THR A 219 -3.77 7.12 -23.71
CA THR A 219 -3.56 5.89 -24.47
C THR A 219 -2.40 5.03 -24.01
N LYS A 220 -1.62 5.52 -23.02
CA LYS A 220 -0.43 4.84 -22.51
C LYS A 220 -0.62 4.54 -21.03
N VAL A 221 -0.93 3.29 -20.73
CA VAL A 221 -1.08 2.80 -19.37
C VAL A 221 0.16 2.03 -18.98
N ASN A 222 0.91 2.54 -18.02
CA ASN A 222 2.13 1.93 -17.50
C ASN A 222 1.81 1.23 -16.17
N TRP A 223 1.48 -0.05 -16.25
CA TRP A 223 1.33 -0.88 -15.06
C TRP A 223 2.68 -1.41 -14.61
N HIS A 224 2.92 -1.34 -13.32
CA HIS A 224 4.10 -1.86 -12.65
C HIS A 224 3.69 -3.02 -11.74
N TYR A 225 4.50 -4.06 -11.75
CA TYR A 225 4.37 -5.18 -10.84
C TYR A 225 5.16 -4.92 -9.56
N LEU A 226 4.55 -5.24 -8.41
CA LEU A 226 5.15 -5.16 -7.09
C LEU A 226 5.02 -6.52 -6.39
N ARG A 227 6.09 -6.98 -5.75
CA ARG A 227 6.09 -8.14 -4.86
C ARG A 227 6.82 -7.82 -3.57
N PHE A 228 6.22 -8.20 -2.46
CA PHE A 228 6.82 -8.10 -1.14
C PHE A 228 6.56 -9.37 -0.34
N ASP A 229 7.64 -10.09 -0.01
CA ASP A 229 7.62 -11.30 0.79
C ASP A 229 8.01 -10.96 2.23
N PHE A 230 7.24 -11.42 3.18
CA PHE A 230 7.43 -11.15 4.60
C PHE A 230 7.16 -12.42 5.42
N ASP A 231 8.03 -12.72 6.39
CA ASP A 231 7.83 -13.82 7.32
C ASP A 231 7.17 -13.31 8.60
N LEU A 232 5.92 -13.71 8.83
CA LEU A 232 5.16 -13.34 10.03
C LEU A 232 5.71 -13.99 11.29
N ALA A 233 6.39 -15.14 11.20
CA ALA A 233 6.97 -15.80 12.37
C ALA A 233 8.24 -15.10 12.83
N ALA A 234 9.10 -14.70 11.89
CA ALA A 234 10.31 -13.95 12.15
C ALA A 234 10.07 -12.44 12.27
N MET A 235 8.89 -11.95 11.83
CA MET A 235 8.59 -10.52 11.67
C MET A 235 9.66 -9.79 10.87
N GLN A 236 9.99 -10.35 9.70
CA GLN A 236 11.08 -9.88 8.85
C GLN A 236 10.69 -9.91 7.37
N ALA A 237 11.09 -8.86 6.64
CA ALA A 237 11.02 -8.85 5.19
C ALA A 237 12.09 -9.77 4.59
N THR A 238 11.70 -10.54 3.56
CA THR A 238 12.60 -11.49 2.92
C THR A 238 12.86 -11.15 1.46
N ARG A 239 11.96 -10.42 0.82
CA ARG A 239 12.12 -9.99 -0.57
C ARG A 239 11.28 -8.76 -0.86
N PHE A 240 11.83 -7.84 -1.63
CA PHE A 240 11.09 -6.77 -2.28
C PHE A 240 11.48 -6.70 -3.75
N GLN A 241 10.49 -6.60 -4.63
CA GLN A 241 10.70 -6.55 -6.07
C GLN A 241 9.70 -5.59 -6.71
N VAL A 242 10.18 -4.81 -7.67
CA VAL A 242 9.33 -3.98 -8.53
C VAL A 242 9.77 -4.16 -9.97
N ASN A 243 8.83 -4.61 -10.82
CA ASN A 243 9.11 -5.09 -12.17
C ASN A 243 10.19 -6.18 -12.15
N ASP A 244 11.25 -5.99 -12.90
CA ASP A 244 12.42 -6.91 -12.98
C ASP A 244 13.46 -6.68 -11.88
N ARG A 245 13.33 -5.60 -11.10
CA ARG A 245 14.32 -5.24 -10.09
C ARG A 245 13.98 -5.82 -8.73
N VAL A 246 14.94 -6.55 -8.17
CA VAL A 246 14.89 -7.10 -6.80
C VAL A 246 15.82 -6.28 -5.92
N PHE A 247 15.30 -5.84 -4.77
CA PHE A 247 16.05 -5.10 -3.76
C PHE A 247 16.49 -6.02 -2.65
N ALA A 248 17.72 -5.83 -2.19
CA ALA A 248 18.22 -6.54 -1.02
C ALA A 248 17.47 -6.08 0.23
N MET A 249 16.96 -7.03 0.99
CA MET A 249 16.26 -6.79 2.25
C MET A 249 17.14 -7.10 3.47
N ASP A 250 18.43 -7.37 3.25
CA ASP A 250 19.39 -7.57 4.33
C ASP A 250 19.52 -6.31 5.19
N GLY A 251 19.31 -6.47 6.49
CA GLY A 251 19.29 -5.35 7.42
C GLY A 251 18.04 -4.46 7.34
N PHE A 252 17.01 -4.88 6.58
CA PHE A 252 15.70 -4.26 6.65
C PHE A 252 15.08 -4.57 8.02
N ASP A 253 14.96 -3.54 8.83
CA ASP A 253 14.23 -3.60 10.10
C ASP A 253 12.92 -2.83 9.98
N CYS A 254 11.94 -3.22 10.76
CA CYS A 254 10.60 -2.66 10.70
C CYS A 254 10.32 -1.81 11.93
N ILE A 255 9.41 -0.87 11.79
CA ILE A 255 8.85 -0.16 12.94
C ILE A 255 8.28 -1.20 13.90
N ARG A 256 8.67 -1.11 15.18
CA ARG A 256 8.17 -1.93 16.28
C ARG A 256 7.55 -1.04 17.34
N ILE A 257 6.32 -1.32 17.69
CA ILE A 257 5.52 -0.55 18.63
C ILE A 257 4.79 -1.46 19.61
N PRO A 258 4.27 -0.92 20.71
CA PRO A 258 3.47 -1.72 21.65
C PRO A 258 2.25 -2.34 21.00
N ALA A 259 1.98 -3.60 21.34
CA ALA A 259 0.80 -4.32 20.89
C ALA A 259 -0.49 -3.65 21.39
N MET A 260 -1.53 -3.79 20.59
CA MET A 260 -2.90 -3.46 21.02
C MET A 260 -3.47 -4.62 21.84
N LYS A 261 -4.16 -4.29 22.92
CA LYS A 261 -4.81 -5.27 23.76
C LYS A 261 -6.04 -5.90 23.08
N ASN A 262 -6.32 -7.15 23.40
CA ASN A 262 -7.47 -7.90 22.88
C ASN A 262 -7.50 -8.01 21.34
N LEU A 263 -6.31 -8.13 20.72
CA LEU A 263 -6.18 -8.25 19.28
C LEU A 263 -5.19 -9.35 18.91
N TRP A 264 -5.64 -10.30 18.09
CA TRP A 264 -4.83 -11.42 17.63
C TRP A 264 -4.86 -11.54 16.11
N CYS A 265 -3.75 -12.01 15.57
CA CYS A 265 -3.62 -12.36 14.16
C CYS A 265 -4.00 -11.22 13.21
N MET A 266 -3.66 -9.99 13.58
CA MET A 266 -3.91 -8.83 12.75
C MET A 266 -2.94 -8.79 11.56
N LEU A 267 -3.50 -8.60 10.38
CA LEU A 267 -2.79 -8.41 9.12
C LEU A 267 -3.53 -7.32 8.33
N ASN A 268 -3.26 -6.09 8.63
CA ASN A 268 -3.79 -5.00 7.82
C ASN A 268 -2.79 -4.65 6.71
N LEU A 269 -3.31 -4.47 5.51
CA LEU A 269 -2.56 -4.01 4.36
C LEU A 269 -3.08 -2.64 3.96
N ALA A 270 -2.20 -1.68 3.76
CA ALA A 270 -2.58 -0.36 3.27
C ALA A 270 -1.67 0.09 2.14
N PHE A 271 -2.26 0.82 1.19
CA PHE A 271 -1.56 1.58 0.17
C PHE A 271 -1.86 3.06 0.33
N PHE A 272 -0.91 3.90 -0.02
CA PHE A 272 -1.07 5.35 0.09
C PHE A 272 -0.44 6.08 -1.08
N ALA A 273 -0.94 7.29 -1.32
CA ALA A 273 -0.38 8.25 -2.26
C ALA A 273 -0.20 9.60 -1.56
N GLU A 274 0.80 10.37 -1.96
CA GLU A 274 1.13 11.68 -1.40
C GLU A 274 1.46 12.66 -2.54
N THR A 275 0.95 13.89 -2.45
CA THR A 275 1.26 14.95 -3.40
C THR A 275 2.34 15.89 -2.89
N ASP A 276 3.18 16.39 -3.79
CA ASP A 276 4.24 17.37 -3.48
C ASP A 276 3.80 18.83 -3.69
N THR A 277 2.66 19.05 -4.32
CA THR A 277 2.15 20.36 -4.70
C THR A 277 0.69 20.54 -4.30
N ASP A 278 0.11 21.69 -4.63
CA ASP A 278 -1.32 21.96 -4.44
C ASP A 278 -2.20 21.37 -5.56
N LYS A 279 -1.72 20.29 -6.20
CA LYS A 279 -2.48 19.47 -7.14
C LYS A 279 -2.64 18.06 -6.60
N ARG A 280 -3.60 17.33 -7.13
CA ARG A 280 -3.82 15.93 -6.73
C ARG A 280 -2.76 15.00 -7.32
N ALA A 281 -2.32 14.05 -6.55
CA ALA A 281 -1.62 12.87 -7.02
C ALA A 281 -2.56 11.67 -7.02
N PHE A 282 -2.45 10.83 -8.03
CA PHE A 282 -3.26 9.62 -8.17
C PHE A 282 -2.36 8.38 -8.19
N ALA A 283 -2.68 7.43 -7.35
CA ALA A 283 -2.21 6.05 -7.49
C ALA A 283 -3.39 5.13 -7.78
N TYR A 284 -3.17 4.12 -8.60
CA TYR A 284 -4.17 3.12 -8.94
C TYR A 284 -3.58 1.75 -8.66
N LEU A 285 -4.41 0.90 -8.08
CA LEU A 285 -4.10 -0.50 -7.85
C LEU A 285 -5.06 -1.35 -8.62
N ASP A 286 -4.53 -2.37 -9.25
CA ASP A 286 -5.34 -3.44 -9.81
C ASP A 286 -4.71 -4.79 -9.52
N SER A 287 -5.57 -5.78 -9.34
CA SER A 287 -5.16 -7.16 -9.12
C SER A 287 -4.17 -7.31 -7.95
N VAL A 288 -4.63 -7.04 -6.76
CA VAL A 288 -3.87 -7.26 -5.52
C VAL A 288 -4.06 -8.68 -5.04
N CYS A 289 -2.98 -9.46 -4.99
CA CYS A 289 -2.95 -10.81 -4.45
C CYS A 289 -2.14 -10.84 -3.16
N LEU A 290 -2.77 -11.26 -2.06
CA LEU A 290 -2.07 -11.59 -0.81
C LEU A 290 -2.21 -13.08 -0.56
N SER A 291 -1.09 -13.75 -0.39
CA SER A 291 -1.02 -15.19 -0.17
C SER A 291 -0.13 -15.56 1.00
N GLY A 292 -0.25 -16.77 1.49
CA GLY A 292 0.54 -17.29 2.61
C GLY A 292 0.85 -18.78 2.50
N ASP A 293 1.85 -19.21 3.26
CA ASP A 293 2.23 -20.61 3.38
C ASP A 293 2.12 -21.02 4.86
N PHE A 294 0.88 -21.38 5.27
CA PHE A 294 0.57 -21.81 6.64
C PHE A 294 -0.76 -22.58 6.76
#